data_1a0adfb7b6835173823676ddb231dd34
#
_entry.id   1a0adfb7b6835173823676ddb231dd34
#
_cell.length_a   1.000
_cell.length_b   1.000
_cell.length_c   1.000
_cell.angle_alpha   90.00
_cell.angle_beta   90.00
_cell.angle_gamma   90.00
#
_symmetry.space_group_name_H-M   'P 1'
#
loop_
_entity.id
_entity.type
_entity.pdbx_description
1 polymer ?
#
loop_
_entity_poly.entity_id
_entity_poly.type
_entity_poly.pdbx_seq_one_letter_code
_entity_poly.pdbx_strand_id
1 'polypeptide(L)'
;GGTAHARKRRGDTGKCYVLLGDGELQEGQTWECIQAAGYYKLDNFIVVIDANDQQVEGRIEDQMTEEPLIDRFTSFGAVCVEANGHDIEDFCKACETPHEGKPLVVIARTHGWTGVKPLEKPRSMHFIRIGADERDEFQKIYDEM
;
A
#
# COMPACT_ATOMS: atom_id res chain seq x y z
N GLY A 1 -14.44 0.51 -3.83
CA GLY A 1 -15.54 1.03 -3.00
C GLY A 1 -16.90 0.61 -3.53
N GLY A 2 -17.24 0.88 -4.81
CA GLY A 2 -18.57 0.59 -5.37
C GLY A 2 -18.99 -0.89 -5.26
N THR A 3 -18.07 -1.81 -5.53
CA THR A 3 -18.34 -3.25 -5.36
C THR A 3 -18.62 -3.61 -3.90
N ALA A 4 -17.84 -3.07 -2.95
CA ALA A 4 -18.05 -3.29 -1.53
C ALA A 4 -19.41 -2.77 -1.08
N HIS A 5 -19.79 -1.56 -1.53
CA HIS A 5 -21.08 -0.97 -1.24
C HIS A 5 -22.24 -1.81 -1.79
N ALA A 6 -22.17 -2.24 -3.07
CA ALA A 6 -23.19 -3.07 -3.68
C ALA A 6 -23.37 -4.42 -2.96
N ARG A 7 -22.27 -5.07 -2.59
CA ARG A 7 -22.30 -6.33 -1.82
C ARG A 7 -22.96 -6.13 -0.46
N LYS A 8 -22.54 -5.10 0.29
CA LYS A 8 -23.14 -4.79 1.60
C LYS A 8 -24.66 -4.55 1.49
N ARG A 9 -25.08 -3.79 0.49
CA ARG A 9 -26.54 -3.54 0.26
C ARG A 9 -27.33 -4.79 -0.07
N ARG A 10 -26.73 -5.78 -0.72
CA ARG A 10 -27.37 -7.07 -1.00
C ARG A 10 -27.34 -8.05 0.18
N GLY A 11 -26.61 -7.72 1.25
CA GLY A 11 -26.38 -8.64 2.36
C GLY A 11 -25.38 -9.77 2.02
N ASP A 12 -24.58 -9.61 0.97
CA ASP A 12 -23.54 -10.58 0.60
C ASP A 12 -22.46 -10.63 1.69
N THR A 13 -21.99 -11.84 1.99
CA THR A 13 -20.84 -12.03 2.88
C THR A 13 -19.51 -11.91 2.12
N GLY A 14 -18.43 -11.71 2.87
CA GLY A 14 -17.07 -11.60 2.34
C GLY A 14 -16.61 -10.17 2.13
N LYS A 15 -15.29 -10.01 2.03
CA LYS A 15 -14.59 -8.72 1.98
C LYS A 15 -14.17 -8.38 0.56
N CYS A 16 -14.02 -7.09 0.29
CA CYS A 16 -13.41 -6.57 -0.93
C CYS A 16 -12.05 -5.98 -0.56
N TYR A 17 -11.00 -6.53 -1.14
CA TYR A 17 -9.64 -6.03 -0.99
C TYR A 17 -9.26 -5.20 -2.21
N VAL A 18 -8.51 -4.14 -1.99
CA VAL A 18 -7.88 -3.35 -3.03
C VAL A 18 -6.44 -3.06 -2.61
N LEU A 19 -5.51 -3.21 -3.54
CA LEU A 19 -4.11 -2.83 -3.37
C LEU A 19 -3.86 -1.56 -4.17
N LEU A 20 -3.25 -0.57 -3.54
CA LEU A 20 -2.83 0.70 -4.13
C LEU A 20 -1.35 0.93 -3.82
N GLY A 21 -0.62 1.53 -4.76
CA GLY A 21 0.67 2.13 -4.46
C GLY A 21 0.50 3.48 -3.75
N ASP A 22 1.53 3.93 -3.06
CA ASP A 22 1.52 5.23 -2.40
C ASP A 22 1.36 6.39 -3.40
N GLY A 23 1.97 6.33 -4.58
CA GLY A 23 1.75 7.32 -5.64
C GLY A 23 0.29 7.44 -6.11
N GLU A 24 -0.55 6.41 -5.94
CA GLU A 24 -1.98 6.48 -6.23
C GLU A 24 -2.77 7.30 -5.20
N LEU A 25 -2.17 7.65 -4.07
CA LEU A 25 -2.77 8.55 -3.08
C LEU A 25 -2.77 10.02 -3.54
N GLN A 26 -2.03 10.33 -4.59
CA GLN A 26 -2.10 11.65 -5.27
C GLN A 26 -3.34 11.78 -6.16
N GLU A 27 -4.07 10.69 -6.38
CA GLU A 27 -5.33 10.67 -7.12
C GLU A 27 -6.52 11.00 -6.22
N GLY A 28 -7.28 12.05 -6.55
CA GLY A 28 -8.42 12.51 -5.75
C GLY A 28 -9.49 11.43 -5.53
N GLN A 29 -9.70 10.56 -6.52
CA GLN A 29 -10.68 9.46 -6.45
C GLN A 29 -10.42 8.49 -5.29
N THR A 30 -9.16 8.32 -4.87
CA THR A 30 -8.80 7.47 -3.71
C THR A 30 -9.44 8.05 -2.44
N TRP A 31 -9.27 9.33 -2.20
CA TRP A 31 -9.81 10.02 -1.03
C TRP A 31 -11.34 10.11 -1.04
N GLU A 32 -11.93 10.38 -2.20
CA GLU A 32 -13.38 10.35 -2.39
C GLU A 32 -13.96 8.97 -2.07
N CYS A 33 -13.27 7.91 -2.51
CA CYS A 33 -13.68 6.54 -2.22
C CYS A 33 -13.62 6.22 -0.74
N ILE A 34 -12.56 6.61 -0.04
CA ILE A 34 -12.41 6.37 1.41
C ILE A 34 -13.45 7.16 2.20
N GLN A 35 -13.69 8.43 1.85
CA GLN A 35 -14.73 9.24 2.47
C GLN A 35 -16.12 8.58 2.31
N ALA A 36 -16.44 8.13 1.11
CA ALA A 36 -17.69 7.42 0.85
C ALA A 36 -17.77 6.09 1.62
N ALA A 37 -16.67 5.34 1.69
CA ALA A 37 -16.60 4.09 2.44
C ALA A 37 -16.83 4.30 3.95
N GLY A 38 -16.27 5.35 4.52
CA GLY A 38 -16.53 5.75 5.90
C GLY A 38 -18.00 6.12 6.13
N TYR A 39 -18.57 6.95 5.25
CA TYR A 39 -19.97 7.37 5.33
C TYR A 39 -20.95 6.19 5.24
N TYR A 40 -20.73 5.26 4.30
CA TYR A 40 -21.55 4.06 4.13
C TYR A 40 -21.18 2.91 5.09
N LYS A 41 -20.22 3.12 5.98
CA LYS A 41 -19.77 2.15 6.98
C LYS A 41 -19.38 0.81 6.36
N LEU A 42 -18.55 0.85 5.32
CA LEU A 42 -18.16 -0.33 4.55
C LEU A 42 -17.10 -1.17 5.29
N ASP A 43 -17.53 -1.91 6.30
CA ASP A 43 -16.69 -2.86 7.07
C ASP A 43 -16.33 -4.14 6.29
N ASN A 44 -16.80 -4.26 5.08
CA ASN A 44 -16.38 -5.27 4.11
C ASN A 44 -15.36 -4.75 3.10
N PHE A 45 -14.78 -3.57 3.31
CA PHE A 45 -13.82 -2.94 2.42
C PHE A 45 -12.46 -2.76 3.10
N ILE A 46 -11.44 -3.43 2.54
CA ILE A 46 -10.07 -3.39 3.04
C ILE A 46 -9.18 -2.81 1.94
N VAL A 47 -8.48 -1.75 2.26
CA VAL A 47 -7.51 -1.09 1.38
C VAL A 47 -6.11 -1.37 1.91
N VAL A 48 -5.25 -1.89 1.07
CA VAL A 48 -3.83 -2.08 1.35
C VAL A 48 -3.05 -1.04 0.55
N ILE A 49 -2.20 -0.29 1.22
CA ILE A 49 -1.30 0.67 0.60
C ILE A 49 0.10 0.08 0.60
N ASP A 50 0.68 -0.13 -0.56
CA ASP A 50 2.11 -0.43 -0.71
C ASP A 50 2.88 0.89 -0.57
N ALA A 51 3.26 1.20 0.67
CA ALA A 51 3.96 2.42 1.02
C ALA A 51 5.48 2.19 0.90
N ASN A 52 5.96 2.24 -0.34
CA ASN A 52 7.35 1.99 -0.68
C ASN A 52 8.17 3.27 -0.91
N ASP A 53 7.57 4.44 -0.69
CA ASP A 53 8.15 5.78 -0.83
C ASP A 53 8.58 6.13 -2.26
N GLN A 54 8.09 5.41 -3.28
CA GLN A 54 8.51 5.60 -4.66
C GLN A 54 7.37 5.60 -5.67
N GLN A 55 7.47 6.48 -6.63
CA GLN A 55 6.61 6.53 -7.81
C GLN A 55 7.46 6.69 -9.08
N VAL A 56 6.82 6.77 -10.24
CA VAL A 56 7.49 6.86 -11.55
C VAL A 56 8.50 8.00 -11.62
N GLU A 57 8.18 9.14 -11.05
CA GLU A 57 8.99 10.37 -11.06
C GLU A 57 10.10 10.36 -10.01
N GLY A 58 10.11 9.41 -9.08
CA GLY A 58 11.11 9.31 -8.02
C GLY A 58 10.52 9.07 -6.64
N ARG A 59 11.13 9.67 -5.62
CA ARG A 59 10.65 9.52 -4.24
C ARG A 59 9.38 10.33 -4.01
N ILE A 60 8.46 9.78 -3.24
CA ILE A 60 7.20 10.45 -2.88
C ILE A 60 7.47 11.80 -2.18
N GLU A 61 8.45 11.85 -1.26
CA GLU A 61 8.76 13.07 -0.51
C GLU A 61 9.26 14.23 -1.40
N ASP A 62 9.91 13.91 -2.54
CA ASP A 62 10.43 14.90 -3.49
C ASP A 62 9.33 15.43 -4.43
N GLN A 63 8.20 14.75 -4.51
CA GLN A 63 7.06 15.09 -5.36
C GLN A 63 5.97 15.79 -4.54
N MET A 64 5.21 15.02 -3.80
CA MET A 64 4.17 15.51 -2.92
C MET A 64 3.96 14.52 -1.78
N THR A 65 4.43 14.89 -0.59
CA THR A 65 4.30 14.00 0.58
C THR A 65 2.85 13.70 0.93
N GLU A 66 2.59 12.46 1.24
CA GLU A 66 1.28 11.95 1.62
C GLU A 66 1.14 11.83 3.16
N GLU A 67 2.24 11.92 3.87
CA GLU A 67 2.25 11.82 5.34
C GLU A 67 1.55 13.03 6.04
N PRO A 68 0.96 12.84 7.21
CA PRO A 68 0.80 11.57 7.93
C PRO A 68 -0.40 10.74 7.42
N LEU A 69 -0.15 9.53 6.92
CA LEU A 69 -1.19 8.69 6.29
C LEU A 69 -2.26 8.23 7.29
N ILE A 70 -1.87 7.80 8.49
CA ILE A 70 -2.81 7.31 9.51
C ILE A 70 -3.86 8.39 9.82
N ASP A 71 -3.41 9.61 10.07
CA ASP A 71 -4.32 10.71 10.43
C ASP A 71 -5.27 11.07 9.28
N ARG A 72 -4.76 11.06 8.05
CA ARG A 72 -5.58 11.34 6.86
C ARG A 72 -6.68 10.29 6.69
N PHE A 73 -6.36 9.01 6.68
CA PHE A 73 -7.37 7.96 6.53
C PHE A 73 -8.35 7.91 7.71
N THR A 74 -7.86 8.12 8.92
CA THR A 74 -8.69 8.15 10.12
C THR A 74 -9.66 9.33 10.10
N SER A 75 -9.26 10.49 9.58
CA SER A 75 -10.13 11.67 9.44
C SER A 75 -11.32 11.43 8.50
N PHE A 76 -11.17 10.53 7.52
CA PHE A 76 -12.27 10.10 6.65
C PHE A 76 -13.10 8.95 7.25
N GLY A 77 -12.85 8.54 8.49
CA GLY A 77 -13.64 7.56 9.21
C GLY A 77 -13.19 6.11 9.02
N ALA A 78 -12.02 5.86 8.45
CA ALA A 78 -11.41 4.53 8.38
C ALA A 78 -10.78 4.12 9.72
N VAL A 79 -10.65 2.82 9.96
CA VAL A 79 -9.62 2.28 10.84
C VAL A 79 -8.35 2.18 10.00
N CYS A 80 -7.24 2.73 10.49
CA CYS A 80 -5.98 2.71 9.77
C CYS A 80 -4.87 2.16 10.67
N VAL A 81 -4.08 1.22 10.15
CA VAL A 81 -2.96 0.59 10.84
C VAL A 81 -1.76 0.48 9.91
N GLU A 82 -0.56 0.46 10.49
CA GLU A 82 0.68 0.16 9.76
C GLU A 82 1.12 -1.27 10.01
N ALA A 83 1.81 -1.84 9.03
CA ALA A 83 2.45 -3.14 9.11
C ALA A 83 3.79 -3.13 8.37
N ASN A 84 4.70 -3.99 8.79
CA ASN A 84 5.87 -4.34 8.01
C ASN A 84 5.44 -5.19 6.81
N GLY A 85 5.46 -4.61 5.61
CA GLY A 85 5.04 -5.29 4.38
C GLY A 85 5.94 -6.46 3.95
N HIS A 86 7.13 -6.61 4.56
CA HIS A 86 8.03 -7.75 4.36
C HIS A 86 7.86 -8.86 5.40
N ASP A 87 7.00 -8.67 6.40
CA ASP A 87 6.65 -9.66 7.40
C ASP A 87 5.21 -10.13 7.18
N ILE A 88 5.06 -11.35 6.67
CA ILE A 88 3.75 -11.92 6.32
C ILE A 88 2.85 -12.04 7.55
N GLU A 89 3.40 -12.38 8.72
CA GLU A 89 2.62 -12.55 9.95
C GLU A 89 2.09 -11.21 10.44
N ASP A 90 2.94 -10.17 10.44
CA ASP A 90 2.56 -8.81 10.82
C ASP A 90 1.52 -8.24 9.87
N PHE A 91 1.73 -8.40 8.56
CA PHE A 91 0.78 -7.98 7.52
C PHE A 91 -0.59 -8.68 7.66
N CYS A 92 -0.62 -10.00 7.84
CA CYS A 92 -1.86 -10.74 8.02
C CYS A 92 -2.61 -10.28 9.28
N LYS A 93 -1.89 -10.08 10.39
CA LYS A 93 -2.46 -9.57 11.63
C LYS A 93 -3.06 -8.17 11.45
N ALA A 94 -2.39 -7.29 10.71
CA ALA A 94 -2.92 -5.97 10.39
C ALA A 94 -4.22 -6.05 9.58
N CYS A 95 -4.32 -6.97 8.61
CA CYS A 95 -5.52 -7.21 7.82
C CYS A 95 -6.71 -7.78 8.64
N GLU A 96 -6.43 -8.34 9.83
CA GLU A 96 -7.43 -8.86 10.75
C GLU A 96 -7.84 -7.84 11.83
N THR A 97 -7.30 -6.63 11.79
CA THR A 97 -7.64 -5.56 12.75
C THR A 97 -9.15 -5.36 12.81
N PRO A 98 -9.75 -5.34 14.03
CA PRO A 98 -11.16 -5.08 14.19
C PRO A 98 -11.56 -3.70 13.66
N HIS A 99 -12.55 -3.65 12.77
CA HIS A 99 -12.97 -2.40 12.10
C HIS A 99 -14.49 -2.35 11.86
N GLU A 100 -15.26 -2.86 12.82
CA GLU A 100 -16.72 -2.94 12.73
C GLU A 100 -17.35 -1.58 12.38
N GLY A 101 -18.16 -1.57 11.33
CA GLY A 101 -18.82 -0.37 10.83
C GLY A 101 -17.89 0.65 10.16
N LYS A 102 -16.64 0.29 9.84
CA LYS A 102 -15.66 1.18 9.17
C LYS A 102 -14.86 0.43 8.11
N PRO A 103 -14.40 1.09 7.03
CA PRO A 103 -13.38 0.49 6.17
C PRO A 103 -12.06 0.34 6.94
N LEU A 104 -11.27 -0.68 6.58
CA LEU A 104 -9.91 -0.87 7.08
C LEU A 104 -8.91 -0.40 6.03
N VAL A 105 -7.92 0.36 6.46
CA VAL A 105 -6.74 0.71 5.67
C VAL A 105 -5.51 0.14 6.34
N VAL A 106 -4.73 -0.65 5.61
CA VAL A 106 -3.46 -1.21 6.05
C VAL A 106 -2.34 -0.55 5.25
N ILE A 107 -1.48 0.20 5.92
CA ILE A 107 -0.30 0.80 5.33
C ILE A 107 0.83 -0.22 5.46
N ALA A 108 1.14 -0.93 4.38
CA ALA A 108 2.23 -1.88 4.33
C ALA A 108 3.53 -1.13 3.96
N ARG A 109 4.41 -0.94 4.93
CA ARG A 109 5.72 -0.33 4.69
C ARG A 109 6.63 -1.34 4.03
N THR A 110 7.04 -1.03 2.80
CA THR A 110 7.90 -1.89 2.00
C THR A 110 9.11 -1.13 1.43
N HIS A 111 10.08 -1.89 0.95
CA HIS A 111 11.21 -1.37 0.19
C HIS A 111 11.48 -2.29 -0.98
N GLY A 112 11.49 -1.75 -2.19
CA GLY A 112 11.63 -2.53 -3.43
C GLY A 112 12.95 -3.28 -3.60
N TRP A 113 13.95 -2.99 -2.76
CA TRP A 113 15.27 -3.63 -2.77
C TRP A 113 15.53 -4.61 -1.62
N THR A 114 14.52 -4.89 -0.79
CA THR A 114 14.69 -5.77 0.37
C THR A 114 15.25 -7.13 -0.05
N GLY A 115 16.37 -7.50 0.57
CA GLY A 115 17.10 -8.74 0.28
C GLY A 115 18.09 -8.66 -0.88
N VAL A 116 18.15 -7.54 -1.62
CA VAL A 116 19.07 -7.35 -2.76
C VAL A 116 20.05 -6.22 -2.46
N LYS A 117 21.12 -6.51 -1.69
CA LYS A 117 22.10 -5.53 -1.19
C LYS A 117 22.61 -4.49 -2.20
N PRO A 118 22.94 -4.82 -3.48
CA PRO A 118 23.38 -3.81 -4.43
C PRO A 118 22.33 -2.77 -4.79
N LEU A 119 21.07 -3.06 -4.54
CA LEU A 119 19.95 -2.15 -4.78
C LEU A 119 19.60 -1.29 -3.57
N GLU A 120 20.22 -1.53 -2.41
CA GLU A 120 20.02 -0.73 -1.18
C GLU A 120 20.62 0.68 -1.28
N LYS A 121 21.20 1.04 -2.43
CA LYS A 121 21.66 2.40 -2.71
C LYS A 121 20.50 3.27 -3.21
N PRO A 122 20.51 4.58 -2.90
CA PRO A 122 19.50 5.49 -3.41
C PRO A 122 19.45 5.47 -4.95
N ARG A 123 18.44 4.86 -5.51
CA ARG A 123 18.12 4.90 -6.95
C ARG A 123 16.61 4.78 -7.11
N SER A 124 16.09 5.24 -8.24
CA SER A 124 14.69 4.95 -8.58
C SER A 124 14.50 3.44 -8.71
N MET A 125 13.58 2.90 -7.92
CA MET A 125 13.24 1.46 -7.93
C MET A 125 12.06 1.15 -8.84
N HIS A 126 11.33 2.18 -9.25
CA HIS A 126 10.19 2.00 -10.15
C HIS A 126 10.63 1.62 -11.57
N PHE A 127 11.82 2.09 -11.98
CA PHE A 127 12.41 1.75 -13.26
C PHE A 127 13.92 1.58 -13.13
N ILE A 128 14.40 0.33 -13.06
CA ILE A 128 15.81 0.00 -12.90
C ILE A 128 16.40 -0.37 -14.26
N ARG A 129 17.52 0.24 -14.62
CA ARG A 129 18.39 -0.22 -15.70
C ARG A 129 19.65 -0.79 -15.08
N ILE A 130 19.92 -2.06 -15.38
CA ILE A 130 21.16 -2.72 -15.00
C ILE A 130 22.16 -2.51 -16.17
N GLY A 131 23.24 -1.80 -15.91
CA GLY A 131 24.31 -1.58 -16.86
C GLY A 131 25.10 -2.88 -17.14
N ALA A 132 25.86 -2.87 -18.24
CA ALA A 132 26.71 -4.02 -18.59
C ALA A 132 27.79 -4.31 -17.52
N ASP A 133 28.24 -3.28 -16.84
CA ASP A 133 29.21 -3.32 -15.75
C ASP A 133 28.63 -3.86 -14.44
N GLU A 134 27.33 -3.74 -14.23
CA GLU A 134 26.64 -4.27 -13.04
C GLU A 134 26.11 -5.71 -13.25
N ARG A 135 26.01 -6.15 -14.50
CA ARG A 135 25.36 -7.43 -14.86
C ARG A 135 25.97 -8.64 -14.14
N ASP A 136 27.31 -8.72 -14.12
CA ASP A 136 27.99 -9.87 -13.53
C ASP A 136 27.83 -9.91 -12.01
N GLU A 137 27.73 -8.75 -11.36
CA GLU A 137 27.47 -8.63 -9.93
C GLU A 137 26.05 -9.11 -9.62
N PHE A 138 25.05 -8.64 -10.36
CA PHE A 138 23.65 -9.06 -10.16
C PHE A 138 23.45 -10.54 -10.47
N GLN A 139 24.16 -11.09 -11.49
CA GLN A 139 24.08 -12.51 -11.79
C GLN A 139 24.61 -13.37 -10.64
N LYS A 140 25.74 -12.98 -10.02
CA LYS A 140 26.25 -13.71 -8.85
C LYS A 140 25.28 -13.70 -7.68
N ILE A 141 24.65 -12.54 -7.40
CA ILE A 141 23.66 -12.44 -6.33
C ILE A 141 22.47 -13.35 -6.61
N TYR A 142 21.97 -13.36 -7.85
CA TYR A 142 20.89 -14.24 -8.25
C TYR A 142 21.25 -15.72 -8.09
N ASP A 143 22.48 -16.09 -8.44
CA ASP A 143 22.96 -17.48 -8.34
C ASP A 143 23.16 -17.94 -6.88
N GLU A 144 23.30 -17.00 -5.94
CA GLU A 144 23.47 -17.25 -4.50
C GLU A 144 22.14 -17.20 -3.72
N MET A 145 21.02 -16.76 -4.33
CA MET A 145 19.67 -16.74 -3.74
C MET A 145 18.99 -18.10 -3.83
#